data_4a766462d8d03e469089fa440bc47e29
#
_entry.id   4a766462d8d03e469089fa440bc47e29
#
_cell.length_a   1.000
_cell.length_b   1.000
_cell.length_c   1.000
_cell.angle_alpha   90.00
_cell.angle_beta   90.00
_cell.angle_gamma   90.00
#
_symmetry.space_group_name_H-M   'P 1'
#
loop_
_entity.id
_entity.type
_entity.pdbx_description
1 polymer ?
#
loop_
_entity_poly.entity_id
_entity_poly.type
_entity_poly.pdbx_seq_one_letter_code
_entity_poly.pdbx_strand_id
1 'polypeptide(L)'
;SLTSLQTFDIKCEIRFVDNTAIKQEMKNFNSLFWIERQWFFECRAYSTKFYDETLFYSTNPFRRKKYRLSQGKSNKNRFQTILNSVHHVTIEDNNEINENTYYFPHATILTLASKVSINDITIVNNLQRILPLKQIQILEILSDHLCPLKMSELLSYMPNVHTLTFRSMSFDGYGKKLFEQNPLFRLISKINLIKSIHFYGKCTLQNLEIFLKLFPNLQYIEISVELQQIQLVLQYLLNKTNTNARHLRLLCFSCDGKESHYISKLIKSRLLPCDCKTIFDDQHLRLYIWW
;
A
#
# COMPACT_ATOMS: atom_id res chain seq x y z
N SER A 1 -19.68 -20.86 30.85
CA SER A 1 -18.98 -22.09 30.43
C SER A 1 -18.55 -21.93 28.98
N LEU A 2 -17.28 -22.21 28.67
CA LEU A 2 -16.71 -22.13 27.32
C LEU A 2 -17.05 -23.35 26.43
N THR A 3 -17.88 -24.26 26.94
CA THR A 3 -18.21 -25.52 26.26
C THR A 3 -19.01 -25.34 24.96
N SER A 4 -19.74 -24.23 24.82
CA SER A 4 -20.52 -23.89 23.62
C SER A 4 -19.74 -23.02 22.60
N LEU A 5 -18.50 -22.66 22.90
CA LEU A 5 -17.70 -21.82 22.02
C LEU A 5 -17.26 -22.62 20.79
N GLN A 6 -17.85 -22.32 19.64
CA GLN A 6 -17.53 -22.99 18.37
C GLN A 6 -16.34 -22.35 17.64
N THR A 7 -16.07 -21.10 17.93
CA THR A 7 -15.02 -20.33 17.24
C THR A 7 -14.30 -19.42 18.22
N PHE A 8 -12.98 -19.44 18.16
CA PHE A 8 -12.13 -18.56 18.94
C PHE A 8 -11.02 -18.03 18.02
N ASP A 9 -10.94 -16.72 17.87
CA ASP A 9 -9.86 -16.06 17.14
C ASP A 9 -9.30 -14.95 18.03
N ILE A 10 -7.99 -14.97 18.22
CA ILE A 10 -7.28 -13.98 19.02
C ILE A 10 -6.17 -13.36 18.21
N LYS A 11 -6.06 -12.05 18.30
CA LYS A 11 -4.90 -11.28 17.86
C LYS A 11 -4.57 -10.28 18.94
N CYS A 12 -3.38 -10.36 19.49
CA CYS A 12 -2.87 -9.42 20.48
C CYS A 12 -1.52 -8.90 20.00
N GLU A 13 -1.43 -7.58 19.80
CA GLU A 13 -0.18 -6.88 19.50
C GLU A 13 0.31 -6.24 20.80
N ILE A 14 1.47 -6.69 21.28
CA ILE A 14 2.04 -6.26 22.54
C ILE A 14 3.35 -5.54 22.24
N ARG A 15 3.44 -4.29 22.68
CA ARG A 15 4.65 -3.47 22.55
C ARG A 15 5.42 -3.48 23.86
N PHE A 16 6.73 -3.56 23.78
CA PHE A 16 7.64 -3.42 24.95
C PHE A 16 7.48 -4.46 26.06
N VAL A 17 7.17 -5.71 25.73
CA VAL A 17 7.06 -6.76 26.73
C VAL A 17 8.25 -7.71 26.64
N ASP A 18 8.74 -8.13 27.82
CA ASP A 18 9.72 -9.19 27.94
C ASP A 18 9.19 -10.47 27.26
N ASN A 19 9.94 -10.96 26.28
CA ASN A 19 9.62 -12.18 25.54
C ASN A 19 9.46 -13.41 26.45
N THR A 20 10.01 -13.40 27.66
CA THR A 20 9.88 -14.49 28.64
C THR A 20 8.48 -14.53 29.25
N ALA A 21 7.89 -13.39 29.57
CA ALA A 21 6.53 -13.31 30.11
C ALA A 21 5.50 -13.82 29.09
N ILE A 22 5.62 -13.44 27.81
CA ILE A 22 4.72 -13.90 26.76
C ILE A 22 4.83 -15.42 26.55
N LYS A 23 6.05 -15.97 26.52
CA LYS A 23 6.25 -17.42 26.42
C LYS A 23 5.64 -18.19 27.59
N GLN A 24 5.62 -17.62 28.77
CA GLN A 24 4.97 -18.22 29.93
C GLN A 24 3.44 -18.21 29.78
N GLU A 25 2.86 -17.10 29.36
CA GLU A 25 1.42 -17.02 29.08
C GLU A 25 0.98 -17.97 27.96
N MET A 26 1.81 -18.14 26.93
CA MET A 26 1.52 -19.10 25.84
C MET A 26 1.35 -20.54 26.31
N LYS A 27 1.96 -20.96 27.43
CA LYS A 27 1.76 -22.32 27.97
C LYS A 27 0.29 -22.58 28.30
N ASN A 28 -0.47 -21.56 28.68
CA ASN A 28 -1.89 -21.67 28.98
C ASN A 28 -2.73 -22.03 27.75
N PHE A 29 -2.25 -21.69 26.54
CA PHE A 29 -2.88 -22.02 25.26
C PHE A 29 -2.45 -23.37 24.69
N ASN A 30 -1.63 -24.13 25.39
CA ASN A 30 -1.22 -25.50 25.04
C ASN A 30 -1.94 -26.55 25.90
N SER A 31 -3.00 -26.18 26.61
CA SER A 31 -3.78 -27.13 27.42
C SER A 31 -4.63 -28.07 26.53
N LEU A 32 -5.05 -29.19 27.08
CA LEU A 32 -5.91 -30.17 26.39
C LEU A 32 -7.17 -29.53 25.82
N PHE A 33 -7.73 -28.54 26.52
CA PHE A 33 -8.89 -27.78 26.05
C PHE A 33 -8.72 -27.20 24.63
N TRP A 34 -7.57 -26.63 24.34
CA TRP A 34 -7.28 -26.04 23.03
C TRP A 34 -6.91 -27.08 21.99
N ILE A 35 -6.14 -28.10 22.39
CA ILE A 35 -5.68 -29.20 21.52
C ILE A 35 -6.88 -30.01 21.01
N GLU A 36 -7.81 -30.40 21.87
CA GLU A 36 -9.02 -31.16 21.50
C GLU A 36 -9.91 -30.42 20.50
N ARG A 37 -9.89 -29.08 20.55
CA ARG A 37 -10.62 -28.23 19.62
C ARG A 37 -9.85 -27.90 18.35
N GLN A 38 -8.63 -28.43 18.23
CA GLN A 38 -7.71 -28.11 17.13
C GLN A 38 -7.43 -26.61 16.98
N TRP A 39 -7.41 -25.89 18.10
CA TRP A 39 -7.09 -24.46 18.14
C TRP A 39 -5.63 -24.30 18.54
N PHE A 40 -4.82 -23.83 17.59
CA PHE A 40 -3.39 -23.65 17.78
C PHE A 40 -3.05 -22.17 17.74
N PHE A 41 -2.01 -21.79 18.48
CA PHE A 41 -1.59 -20.41 18.64
C PHE A 41 -0.10 -20.28 18.39
N GLU A 42 0.30 -19.13 17.92
CA GLU A 42 1.69 -18.79 17.66
C GLU A 42 2.00 -17.39 18.21
N CYS A 43 3.24 -17.22 18.61
CA CYS A 43 3.79 -15.93 19.03
C CYS A 43 4.96 -15.57 18.12
N ARG A 44 4.91 -14.39 17.51
CA ARG A 44 5.99 -13.87 16.68
C ARG A 44 6.47 -12.53 17.21
N ALA A 45 7.77 -12.41 17.39
CA ALA A 45 8.42 -11.16 17.72
C ALA A 45 8.85 -10.46 16.42
N TYR A 46 8.58 -9.17 16.34
CA TYR A 46 9.03 -8.29 15.29
C TYR A 46 9.90 -7.19 15.89
N SER A 47 11.03 -6.92 15.27
CA SER A 47 11.85 -5.76 15.63
C SER A 47 11.69 -4.70 14.56
N THR A 48 11.20 -3.52 14.95
CA THR A 48 11.13 -2.35 14.09
C THR A 48 12.28 -1.39 14.41
N LYS A 49 12.47 -0.34 13.62
CA LYS A 49 13.47 0.71 13.93
C LYS A 49 13.20 1.43 15.26
N PHE A 50 11.97 1.38 15.78
CA PHE A 50 11.54 2.22 16.89
C PHE A 50 11.14 1.42 18.13
N TYR A 51 10.70 0.16 17.96
CA TYR A 51 10.26 -0.70 19.05
C TYR A 51 10.21 -2.16 18.63
N ASP A 52 10.28 -3.04 19.62
CA ASP A 52 9.99 -4.45 19.48
C ASP A 52 8.49 -4.68 19.69
N GLU A 53 7.91 -5.46 18.83
CA GLU A 53 6.50 -5.80 18.88
C GLU A 53 6.36 -7.32 18.87
N THR A 54 5.49 -7.83 19.73
CA THR A 54 5.16 -9.25 19.76
C THR A 54 3.71 -9.45 19.38
N LEU A 55 3.50 -10.28 18.39
CA LEU A 55 2.19 -10.66 17.90
C LEU A 55 1.85 -12.07 18.37
N PHE A 56 0.83 -12.20 19.22
CA PHE A 56 0.22 -13.47 19.60
C PHE A 56 -1.07 -13.68 18.80
N TYR A 57 -1.27 -14.90 18.27
CA TYR A 57 -2.42 -15.15 17.39
C TYR A 57 -2.77 -16.64 17.23
N SER A 58 -4.04 -16.89 16.85
CA SER A 58 -4.51 -18.19 16.44
C SER A 58 -3.98 -18.58 15.05
N THR A 59 -3.47 -19.80 14.90
CA THR A 59 -2.96 -20.32 13.62
C THR A 59 -3.91 -21.32 12.97
N ASN A 60 -4.72 -22.02 13.76
CA ASN A 60 -5.74 -22.90 13.24
C ASN A 60 -7.02 -22.82 14.11
N PRO A 61 -8.17 -22.51 13.50
CA PRO A 61 -8.32 -22.06 12.11
C PRO A 61 -7.79 -20.64 11.91
N PHE A 62 -7.06 -20.42 10.81
CA PHE A 62 -6.59 -19.08 10.45
C PHE A 62 -7.74 -18.30 9.79
N ARG A 63 -8.29 -17.32 10.48
CA ARG A 63 -9.47 -16.55 10.03
C ARG A 63 -9.18 -15.09 9.73
N ARG A 64 -7.94 -14.67 9.89
CA ARG A 64 -7.58 -13.29 9.69
C ARG A 64 -7.69 -12.86 8.24
N LYS A 65 -8.11 -11.63 8.04
CA LYS A 65 -8.15 -10.98 6.74
C LYS A 65 -6.82 -10.40 6.30
N LYS A 66 -5.90 -10.17 7.25
CA LYS A 66 -4.57 -9.59 7.01
C LYS A 66 -3.48 -10.55 7.44
N TYR A 67 -2.46 -10.68 6.62
CA TYR A 67 -1.26 -11.45 6.90
C TYR A 67 -0.01 -10.61 6.60
N ARG A 68 0.93 -10.58 7.57
CA ARG A 68 2.23 -9.95 7.41
C ARG A 68 3.29 -11.04 7.34
N LEU A 69 3.98 -11.09 6.21
CA LEU A 69 5.20 -11.88 6.08
C LEU A 69 6.29 -11.12 6.84
N SER A 70 6.94 -11.78 7.76
CA SER A 70 8.05 -11.23 8.55
C SER A 70 9.06 -12.34 8.78
N GLN A 71 10.31 -11.99 9.09
CA GLN A 71 11.42 -12.91 9.34
C GLN A 71 11.14 -13.85 10.56
N GLY A 72 10.06 -14.56 10.50
CA GLY A 72 9.81 -15.68 11.38
C GLY A 72 10.43 -16.92 10.76
N LYS A 73 11.26 -17.65 11.52
CA LYS A 73 11.79 -18.94 11.09
C LYS A 73 10.66 -19.74 10.47
N SER A 74 10.70 -19.88 9.15
CA SER A 74 9.80 -20.75 8.43
C SER A 74 9.85 -22.12 9.13
N ASN A 75 8.71 -22.57 9.63
CA ASN A 75 8.58 -23.98 9.98
C ASN A 75 8.99 -24.74 8.72
N LYS A 76 10.02 -25.59 8.84
CA LYS A 76 10.60 -26.37 7.74
C LYS A 76 9.62 -27.37 7.11
N ASN A 77 8.32 -27.11 7.19
CA ASN A 77 7.30 -27.90 6.54
C ASN A 77 7.41 -27.69 5.04
N ARG A 78 7.80 -28.73 4.33
CA ARG A 78 7.97 -28.76 2.86
C ARG A 78 6.66 -28.58 2.07
N PHE A 79 5.52 -28.44 2.73
CA PHE A 79 4.22 -28.33 2.08
C PHE A 79 3.73 -26.88 2.10
N GLN A 80 3.21 -26.45 0.96
CA GLN A 80 2.59 -25.14 0.84
C GLN A 80 1.28 -25.11 1.65
N THR A 81 1.19 -24.17 2.58
CA THR A 81 -0.03 -23.94 3.37
C THR A 81 -0.92 -22.90 2.71
N ILE A 82 -2.17 -23.25 2.46
CA ILE A 82 -3.15 -22.35 1.82
C ILE A 82 -3.91 -21.58 2.90
N LEU A 83 -3.91 -20.25 2.81
CA LEU A 83 -4.60 -19.35 3.74
C LEU A 83 -5.75 -18.62 3.04
N ASN A 84 -6.91 -19.30 2.97
CA ASN A 84 -8.10 -18.83 2.23
C ASN A 84 -8.76 -17.57 2.81
N SER A 85 -8.60 -17.30 4.10
CA SER A 85 -9.24 -16.15 4.75
C SER A 85 -8.52 -14.82 4.49
N VAL A 86 -7.29 -14.86 3.98
CA VAL A 86 -6.44 -13.68 3.84
C VAL A 86 -6.78 -12.92 2.56
N HIS A 87 -7.11 -11.64 2.72
CA HIS A 87 -7.37 -10.71 1.62
C HIS A 87 -6.29 -9.63 1.49
N HIS A 88 -5.53 -9.37 2.55
CA HIS A 88 -4.46 -8.38 2.55
C HIS A 88 -3.13 -9.03 2.98
N VAL A 89 -2.16 -9.01 2.08
CA VAL A 89 -0.81 -9.52 2.32
C VAL A 89 0.17 -8.35 2.39
N THR A 90 0.92 -8.27 3.48
CA THR A 90 2.03 -7.32 3.64
C THR A 90 3.35 -8.08 3.62
N ILE A 91 4.29 -7.65 2.81
CA ILE A 91 5.62 -8.22 2.66
C ILE A 91 6.64 -7.20 3.17
N GLU A 92 7.44 -7.60 4.14
CA GLU A 92 8.41 -6.71 4.79
C GLU A 92 9.78 -6.72 4.12
N ASP A 93 10.20 -7.87 3.55
CA ASP A 93 11.52 -8.09 2.98
C ASP A 93 11.48 -9.11 1.83
N ASN A 94 12.38 -9.00 0.85
CA ASN A 94 12.48 -9.95 -0.27
C ASN A 94 12.80 -11.37 0.19
N ASN A 95 13.62 -11.54 1.23
CA ASN A 95 13.98 -12.86 1.75
C ASN A 95 12.74 -13.64 2.25
N GLU A 96 11.78 -12.92 2.80
CA GLU A 96 10.53 -13.52 3.30
C GLU A 96 9.70 -14.15 2.18
N ILE A 97 9.73 -13.57 0.98
CA ILE A 97 9.04 -14.13 -0.18
C ILE A 97 9.70 -15.44 -0.60
N ASN A 98 11.03 -15.47 -0.60
CA ASN A 98 11.81 -16.63 -1.06
C ASN A 98 11.64 -17.85 -0.15
N GLU A 99 11.59 -17.61 1.15
CA GLU A 99 11.46 -18.64 2.19
C GLU A 99 10.00 -19.04 2.48
N ASN A 100 9.05 -18.31 1.91
CA ASN A 100 7.64 -18.47 2.23
C ASN A 100 7.04 -19.75 1.64
N THR A 101 6.30 -20.47 2.47
CA THR A 101 5.55 -21.69 2.13
C THR A 101 4.03 -21.46 2.09
N TYR A 102 3.56 -20.24 2.33
CA TYR A 102 2.14 -19.93 2.32
C TYR A 102 1.68 -19.48 0.92
N TYR A 103 0.43 -19.81 0.60
CA TYR A 103 -0.26 -19.31 -0.58
C TYR A 103 -1.56 -18.62 -0.19
N PHE A 104 -1.84 -17.46 -0.79
CA PHE A 104 -2.97 -16.59 -0.45
C PHE A 104 -3.93 -16.45 -1.64
N PRO A 105 -4.80 -17.43 -1.89
CA PRO A 105 -5.62 -17.48 -3.12
C PRO A 105 -6.65 -16.34 -3.23
N HIS A 106 -7.02 -15.72 -2.14
CA HIS A 106 -8.03 -14.65 -2.10
C HIS A 106 -7.46 -13.27 -1.77
N ALA A 107 -6.14 -13.10 -1.87
CA ALA A 107 -5.50 -11.80 -1.66
C ALA A 107 -5.91 -10.81 -2.75
N THR A 108 -6.48 -9.67 -2.35
CA THR A 108 -6.87 -8.56 -3.22
C THR A 108 -6.08 -7.28 -2.92
N ILE A 109 -5.39 -7.25 -1.78
CA ILE A 109 -4.57 -6.12 -1.35
C ILE A 109 -3.15 -6.62 -1.11
N LEU A 110 -2.18 -5.97 -1.73
CA LEU A 110 -0.76 -6.24 -1.57
C LEU A 110 -0.03 -4.98 -1.10
N THR A 111 0.66 -5.09 0.04
CA THR A 111 1.56 -4.04 0.54
C THR A 111 3.00 -4.55 0.45
N LEU A 112 3.85 -3.84 -0.26
CA LEU A 112 5.30 -4.03 -0.33
C LEU A 112 5.96 -2.98 0.56
N ALA A 113 6.51 -3.40 1.70
CA ALA A 113 7.10 -2.49 2.68
C ALA A 113 8.46 -1.94 2.22
N SER A 114 9.02 -1.04 2.99
CA SER A 114 10.21 -0.24 2.61
C SER A 114 11.47 -1.06 2.33
N LYS A 115 11.58 -2.27 2.87
CA LYS A 115 12.74 -3.15 2.64
C LYS A 115 12.60 -4.03 1.40
N VAL A 116 11.43 -4.04 0.76
CA VAL A 116 11.21 -4.82 -0.46
C VAL A 116 11.83 -4.09 -1.65
N SER A 117 12.82 -4.69 -2.27
CA SER A 117 13.42 -4.18 -3.50
C SER A 117 12.59 -4.60 -4.71
N ILE A 118 11.84 -3.67 -5.26
CA ILE A 118 11.05 -3.89 -6.49
C ILE A 118 11.96 -3.96 -7.72
N ASN A 119 13.19 -3.46 -7.61
CA ASN A 119 14.18 -3.51 -8.68
C ASN A 119 14.75 -4.92 -8.90
N ASP A 120 14.49 -5.86 -7.97
CA ASP A 120 14.87 -7.26 -8.13
C ASP A 120 14.11 -7.89 -9.31
N ILE A 121 14.85 -8.46 -10.26
CA ILE A 121 14.29 -9.09 -11.46
C ILE A 121 13.41 -10.31 -11.12
N THR A 122 13.62 -10.90 -9.96
CA THR A 122 12.88 -12.10 -9.52
C THR A 122 11.60 -11.79 -8.76
N ILE A 123 11.37 -10.52 -8.40
CA ILE A 123 10.25 -10.14 -7.50
C ILE A 123 8.89 -10.62 -8.02
N VAL A 124 8.62 -10.46 -9.30
CA VAL A 124 7.34 -10.85 -9.91
C VAL A 124 7.12 -12.35 -9.81
N ASN A 125 8.13 -13.15 -10.17
CA ASN A 125 8.04 -14.62 -10.11
C ASN A 125 7.83 -15.10 -8.67
N ASN A 126 8.52 -14.48 -7.73
CA ASN A 126 8.40 -14.78 -6.32
C ASN A 126 7.01 -14.44 -5.77
N LEU A 127 6.46 -13.28 -6.16
CA LEU A 127 5.10 -12.90 -5.80
C LEU A 127 4.05 -13.85 -6.41
N GLN A 128 4.20 -14.26 -7.67
CA GLN A 128 3.29 -15.20 -8.32
C GLN A 128 3.22 -16.57 -7.64
N ARG A 129 4.30 -16.98 -6.98
CA ARG A 129 4.35 -18.22 -6.20
C ARG A 129 3.49 -18.19 -4.95
N ILE A 130 3.28 -17.00 -4.35
CA ILE A 130 2.59 -16.85 -3.08
C ILE A 130 1.18 -16.28 -3.20
N LEU A 131 0.86 -15.58 -4.29
CA LEU A 131 -0.47 -14.99 -4.49
C LEU A 131 -0.79 -14.78 -5.98
N PRO A 132 -2.07 -14.80 -6.38
CA PRO A 132 -2.51 -14.59 -7.75
C PRO A 132 -2.53 -13.09 -8.10
N LEU A 133 -1.46 -12.59 -8.73
CA LEU A 133 -1.27 -11.17 -9.02
C LEU A 133 -2.44 -10.54 -9.80
N LYS A 134 -3.08 -11.30 -10.69
CA LYS A 134 -4.19 -10.80 -11.53
C LYS A 134 -5.42 -10.36 -10.73
N GLN A 135 -5.60 -10.81 -9.50
CA GLN A 135 -6.75 -10.40 -8.68
C GLN A 135 -6.45 -9.26 -7.70
N ILE A 136 -5.21 -8.78 -7.67
CA ILE A 136 -4.85 -7.64 -6.82
C ILE A 136 -5.58 -6.40 -7.33
N GLN A 137 -6.27 -5.72 -6.41
CA GLN A 137 -7.09 -4.52 -6.63
C GLN A 137 -6.45 -3.28 -6.02
N ILE A 138 -5.75 -3.45 -4.91
CA ILE A 138 -5.04 -2.37 -4.20
C ILE A 138 -3.58 -2.77 -4.08
N LEU A 139 -2.70 -1.91 -4.57
CA LEU A 139 -1.24 -2.08 -4.47
C LEU A 139 -0.64 -0.92 -3.68
N GLU A 140 0.03 -1.24 -2.59
CA GLU A 140 0.75 -0.28 -1.76
C GLU A 140 2.26 -0.56 -1.84
N ILE A 141 3.04 0.43 -2.25
CA ILE A 141 4.49 0.35 -2.39
C ILE A 141 5.11 1.39 -1.46
N LEU A 142 5.61 0.94 -0.32
CA LEU A 142 6.15 1.80 0.72
C LEU A 142 7.68 1.93 0.65
N SER A 143 8.32 1.33 -0.38
CA SER A 143 9.75 1.48 -0.62
C SER A 143 10.08 2.90 -1.06
N ASP A 144 11.25 3.38 -0.63
CA ASP A 144 11.83 4.60 -1.15
C ASP A 144 12.48 4.32 -2.53
N HIS A 145 12.50 5.30 -3.43
CA HIS A 145 13.13 5.23 -4.75
C HIS A 145 12.49 4.22 -5.73
N LEU A 146 11.16 4.18 -5.77
CA LEU A 146 10.45 3.40 -6.78
C LEU A 146 10.81 3.89 -8.19
N CYS A 147 11.35 2.99 -9.01
CA CYS A 147 11.60 3.27 -10.44
C CYS A 147 10.27 3.17 -11.21
N PRO A 148 9.87 4.19 -11.99
CA PRO A 148 8.62 4.17 -12.74
C PRO A 148 8.52 3.01 -13.75
N LEU A 149 9.63 2.59 -14.36
CA LEU A 149 9.63 1.46 -15.29
C LEU A 149 9.36 0.15 -14.56
N LYS A 150 9.95 -0.03 -13.38
CA LYS A 150 9.72 -1.22 -12.55
C LYS A 150 8.31 -1.27 -11.99
N MET A 151 7.74 -0.12 -11.62
CA MET A 151 6.32 -0.02 -11.30
C MET A 151 5.45 -0.44 -12.48
N SER A 152 5.76 0.04 -13.68
CA SER A 152 5.01 -0.31 -14.89
C SER A 152 5.11 -1.81 -15.21
N GLU A 153 6.30 -2.41 -15.03
CA GLU A 153 6.51 -3.85 -15.15
C GLU A 153 5.62 -4.61 -14.16
N LEU A 154 5.64 -4.25 -12.89
CA LEU A 154 4.82 -4.88 -11.85
C LEU A 154 3.31 -4.77 -12.17
N LEU A 155 2.86 -3.58 -12.58
CA LEU A 155 1.46 -3.33 -12.95
C LEU A 155 1.02 -4.15 -14.18
N SER A 156 1.92 -4.52 -15.09
CA SER A 156 1.58 -5.37 -16.23
C SER A 156 1.08 -6.77 -15.83
N TYR A 157 1.50 -7.25 -14.66
CA TYR A 157 1.02 -8.50 -14.06
C TYR A 157 -0.21 -8.35 -13.19
N MET A 158 -0.60 -7.10 -12.86
CA MET A 158 -1.71 -6.76 -11.95
C MET A 158 -2.76 -5.88 -12.66
N PRO A 159 -3.43 -6.36 -13.72
CA PRO A 159 -4.31 -5.53 -14.56
C PRO A 159 -5.54 -5.00 -13.82
N ASN A 160 -5.92 -5.60 -12.70
CA ASN A 160 -7.12 -5.24 -11.94
C ASN A 160 -6.85 -4.22 -10.81
N VAL A 161 -5.61 -3.71 -10.69
CA VAL A 161 -5.31 -2.66 -9.72
C VAL A 161 -6.05 -1.38 -10.09
N HIS A 162 -6.88 -0.91 -9.18
CA HIS A 162 -7.62 0.35 -9.30
C HIS A 162 -7.19 1.42 -8.27
N THR A 163 -6.48 1.01 -7.21
CA THR A 163 -5.90 1.92 -6.21
C THR A 163 -4.41 1.64 -6.06
N LEU A 164 -3.62 2.67 -6.23
CA LEU A 164 -2.17 2.63 -6.12
C LEU A 164 -1.70 3.61 -5.05
N THR A 165 -0.96 3.09 -4.07
CA THR A 165 -0.33 3.89 -3.01
C THR A 165 1.18 3.73 -3.11
N PHE A 166 1.94 4.82 -3.06
CA PHE A 166 3.40 4.76 -3.01
C PHE A 166 4.00 5.97 -2.29
N ARG A 167 5.19 5.77 -1.72
CA ARG A 167 5.82 6.78 -0.87
C ARG A 167 6.65 7.76 -1.68
N SER A 168 7.50 7.26 -2.55
CA SER A 168 8.36 8.10 -3.38
C SER A 168 8.59 7.47 -4.75
N MET A 169 8.91 8.28 -5.72
CA MET A 169 9.24 7.84 -7.07
C MET A 169 10.42 8.65 -7.56
N SER A 170 11.48 7.96 -7.97
CA SER A 170 12.66 8.59 -8.55
C SER A 170 12.56 8.58 -10.07
N PHE A 171 12.67 9.76 -10.65
CA PHE A 171 12.77 9.94 -12.10
C PHE A 171 14.22 10.18 -12.54
N ASP A 172 15.18 10.02 -11.64
CA ASP A 172 16.59 10.26 -11.90
C ASP A 172 17.09 9.35 -13.02
N GLY A 173 17.74 9.94 -14.01
CA GLY A 173 18.23 9.22 -15.19
C GLY A 173 17.20 8.96 -16.30
N TYR A 174 15.91 9.25 -16.06
CA TYR A 174 14.86 9.08 -17.08
C TYR A 174 14.31 10.43 -17.51
N GLY A 175 14.82 10.98 -18.60
CA GLY A 175 14.21 12.15 -19.20
C GLY A 175 12.77 11.87 -19.65
N LYS A 176 11.88 12.86 -19.54
CA LYS A 176 10.44 12.76 -19.92
C LYS A 176 10.24 12.08 -21.28
N LYS A 177 11.08 12.37 -22.29
CA LYS A 177 10.99 11.76 -23.62
C LYS A 177 11.28 10.27 -23.63
N LEU A 178 12.27 9.81 -22.86
CA LEU A 178 12.64 8.39 -22.77
C LEU A 178 11.50 7.57 -22.17
N PHE A 179 10.82 8.15 -21.19
CA PHE A 179 9.67 7.54 -20.52
C PHE A 179 8.49 7.35 -21.48
N GLU A 180 8.13 8.41 -22.21
CA GLU A 180 7.00 8.40 -23.17
C GLU A 180 7.27 7.48 -24.37
N GLN A 181 8.51 7.23 -24.73
CA GLN A 181 8.89 6.33 -25.82
C GLN A 181 8.92 4.85 -25.40
N ASN A 182 8.91 4.56 -24.11
CA ASN A 182 8.99 3.18 -23.62
C ASN A 182 7.69 2.41 -23.98
N PRO A 183 7.80 1.25 -24.64
CA PRO A 183 6.61 0.45 -25.04
C PRO A 183 5.77 0.00 -23.84
N LEU A 184 6.40 -0.34 -22.73
CA LEU A 184 5.72 -0.78 -21.51
C LEU A 184 4.89 0.35 -20.90
N PHE A 185 5.41 1.59 -20.87
CA PHE A 185 4.67 2.75 -20.43
C PHE A 185 3.41 2.97 -21.27
N ARG A 186 3.55 2.88 -22.60
CA ARG A 186 2.42 3.00 -23.53
C ARG A 186 1.39 1.87 -23.35
N LEU A 187 1.86 0.66 -23.06
CA LEU A 187 0.99 -0.47 -22.78
C LEU A 187 0.18 -0.20 -21.52
N ILE A 188 0.86 0.11 -20.41
CA ILE A 188 0.21 0.36 -19.12
C ILE A 188 -0.79 1.50 -19.21
N SER A 189 -0.44 2.62 -19.86
CA SER A 189 -1.38 3.75 -20.02
C SER A 189 -2.69 3.38 -20.73
N LYS A 190 -2.68 2.33 -21.55
CA LYS A 190 -3.88 1.85 -22.27
C LYS A 190 -4.71 0.84 -21.48
N ILE A 191 -4.04 -0.04 -20.71
CA ILE A 191 -4.71 -1.22 -20.12
C ILE A 191 -5.01 -1.07 -18.64
N ASN A 192 -4.39 -0.12 -17.93
CA ASN A 192 -4.59 -0.01 -16.50
C ASN A 192 -5.99 0.51 -16.12
N LEU A 193 -6.46 0.05 -14.96
CA LEU A 193 -7.74 0.43 -14.37
C LEU A 193 -7.60 1.41 -13.20
N ILE A 194 -6.43 2.03 -13.02
CA ILE A 194 -6.13 2.87 -11.87
C ILE A 194 -7.01 4.12 -11.88
N LYS A 195 -7.80 4.26 -10.81
CA LYS A 195 -8.72 5.38 -10.57
C LYS A 195 -8.29 6.22 -9.39
N SER A 196 -7.47 5.68 -8.50
CA SER A 196 -7.06 6.33 -7.25
C SER A 196 -5.56 6.20 -7.04
N ILE A 197 -4.91 7.33 -6.75
CA ILE A 197 -3.48 7.39 -6.39
C ILE A 197 -3.33 8.10 -5.05
N HIS A 198 -2.53 7.49 -4.15
CA HIS A 198 -2.06 8.10 -2.93
C HIS A 198 -0.52 8.19 -2.98
N PHE A 199 -0.01 9.40 -3.12
CA PHE A 199 1.42 9.67 -3.19
C PHE A 199 1.87 10.46 -1.96
N TYR A 200 2.58 9.78 -1.05
CA TYR A 200 3.00 10.37 0.23
C TYR A 200 4.28 11.20 0.14
N GLY A 201 5.02 11.10 -0.95
CA GLY A 201 6.20 11.93 -1.19
C GLY A 201 5.86 13.34 -1.67
N LYS A 202 6.85 14.21 -1.72
CA LYS A 202 6.67 15.55 -2.31
C LYS A 202 6.50 15.41 -3.83
N CYS A 203 5.33 15.81 -4.30
CA CYS A 203 4.95 15.77 -5.71
C CYS A 203 5.34 17.06 -6.42
N THR A 204 6.13 16.95 -7.48
CA THR A 204 6.41 18.07 -8.39
C THR A 204 5.39 18.11 -9.51
N LEU A 205 5.28 19.25 -10.21
CA LEU A 205 4.43 19.35 -11.40
C LEU A 205 4.82 18.32 -12.46
N GLN A 206 6.12 18.05 -12.63
CA GLN A 206 6.62 17.05 -13.56
C GLN A 206 6.14 15.63 -13.20
N ASN A 207 6.18 15.26 -11.91
CA ASN A 207 5.70 13.97 -11.44
C ASN A 207 4.20 13.83 -11.74
N LEU A 208 3.43 14.86 -11.45
CA LEU A 208 1.99 14.89 -11.70
C LEU A 208 1.65 14.72 -13.18
N GLU A 209 2.37 15.41 -14.07
CA GLU A 209 2.20 15.26 -15.53
C GLU A 209 2.43 13.80 -15.97
N ILE A 210 3.43 13.13 -15.42
CA ILE A 210 3.72 11.74 -15.73
C ILE A 210 2.61 10.84 -15.20
N PHE A 211 2.12 11.06 -13.97
CA PHE A 211 1.01 10.27 -13.41
C PHE A 211 -0.24 10.37 -14.26
N LEU A 212 -0.65 11.58 -14.66
CA LEU A 212 -1.84 11.79 -15.47
C LEU A 212 -1.72 11.16 -16.87
N LYS A 213 -0.53 11.11 -17.44
CA LYS A 213 -0.28 10.42 -18.71
C LYS A 213 -0.27 8.90 -18.58
N LEU A 214 0.32 8.40 -17.49
CA LEU A 214 0.38 6.96 -17.22
C LEU A 214 -0.99 6.40 -16.81
N PHE A 215 -1.79 7.20 -16.10
CA PHE A 215 -3.10 6.80 -15.56
C PHE A 215 -4.23 7.69 -16.08
N PRO A 216 -4.60 7.59 -17.36
CA PRO A 216 -5.56 8.49 -18.01
C PRO A 216 -6.97 8.40 -17.43
N ASN A 217 -7.30 7.32 -16.71
CA ASN A 217 -8.60 7.10 -16.07
C ASN A 217 -8.65 7.55 -14.61
N LEU A 218 -7.62 8.29 -14.15
CA LEU A 218 -7.49 8.74 -12.77
C LEU A 218 -8.65 9.67 -12.38
N GLN A 219 -9.31 9.34 -11.27
CA GLN A 219 -10.44 10.09 -10.72
C GLN A 219 -10.11 10.77 -9.40
N TYR A 220 -9.20 10.18 -8.63
CA TYR A 220 -8.75 10.66 -7.34
C TYR A 220 -7.23 10.67 -7.27
N ILE A 221 -6.67 11.76 -6.77
CA ILE A 221 -5.25 11.84 -6.44
C ILE A 221 -5.04 12.53 -5.09
N GLU A 222 -4.28 11.88 -4.22
CA GLU A 222 -3.78 12.45 -2.97
C GLU A 222 -2.28 12.68 -3.10
N ILE A 223 -1.84 13.93 -2.91
CA ILE A 223 -0.44 14.35 -3.05
C ILE A 223 -0.03 15.31 -1.95
N SER A 224 1.24 15.32 -1.61
CA SER A 224 1.88 16.38 -0.85
C SER A 224 2.73 17.22 -1.81
N VAL A 225 2.56 18.55 -1.79
CA VAL A 225 3.21 19.47 -2.73
C VAL A 225 3.91 20.57 -1.93
N GLU A 226 5.10 20.95 -2.35
CA GLU A 226 5.78 22.11 -1.75
C GLU A 226 5.00 23.41 -2.01
N LEU A 227 4.96 24.29 -1.01
CA LEU A 227 4.24 25.58 -1.07
C LEU A 227 4.45 26.36 -2.37
N GLN A 228 5.68 26.36 -2.86
CA GLN A 228 6.08 27.09 -4.06
C GLN A 228 5.47 26.51 -5.34
N GLN A 229 5.09 25.25 -5.33
CA GLN A 229 4.55 24.54 -6.49
C GLN A 229 3.03 24.40 -6.46
N ILE A 230 2.38 24.66 -5.33
CA ILE A 230 0.92 24.47 -5.18
C ILE A 230 0.15 25.25 -6.25
N GLN A 231 0.50 26.52 -6.46
CA GLN A 231 -0.17 27.35 -7.45
C GLN A 231 -0.03 26.79 -8.87
N LEU A 232 1.18 26.34 -9.24
CA LEU A 232 1.45 25.77 -10.56
C LEU A 232 0.68 24.45 -10.76
N VAL A 233 0.65 23.62 -9.75
CA VAL A 233 -0.09 22.34 -9.76
C VAL A 233 -1.59 22.60 -9.93
N LEU A 234 -2.15 23.55 -9.18
CA LEU A 234 -3.56 23.92 -9.30
C LEU A 234 -3.88 24.49 -10.67
N GLN A 235 -3.07 25.42 -11.17
CA GLN A 235 -3.27 25.98 -12.51
C GLN A 235 -3.23 24.92 -13.60
N TYR A 236 -2.31 23.95 -13.48
CA TYR A 236 -2.21 22.85 -14.42
C TYR A 236 -3.43 21.93 -14.37
N LEU A 237 -3.85 21.50 -13.17
CA LEU A 237 -4.97 20.56 -12.98
C LEU A 237 -6.32 21.18 -13.36
N LEU A 238 -6.53 22.45 -13.01
CA LEU A 238 -7.79 23.15 -13.22
C LEU A 238 -7.90 23.81 -14.58
N ASN A 239 -6.88 23.70 -15.42
CA ASN A 239 -6.93 24.19 -16.80
C ASN A 239 -7.90 23.33 -17.61
N LYS A 240 -9.01 23.90 -18.05
CA LYS A 240 -10.07 23.24 -18.86
C LYS A 240 -9.55 22.64 -20.17
N THR A 241 -8.41 23.10 -20.68
CA THR A 241 -7.79 22.55 -21.89
C THR A 241 -6.87 21.34 -21.61
N ASN A 242 -6.66 21.01 -20.35
CA ASN A 242 -5.81 19.88 -19.95
C ASN A 242 -6.53 18.54 -20.14
N THR A 243 -6.36 17.94 -21.32
CA THR A 243 -6.97 16.65 -21.66
C THR A 243 -6.48 15.51 -20.76
N ASN A 244 -5.29 15.60 -20.16
CA ASN A 244 -4.74 14.57 -19.28
C ASN A 244 -5.48 14.50 -17.92
N ALA A 245 -6.03 15.63 -17.44
CA ALA A 245 -6.77 15.70 -16.18
C ALA A 245 -8.30 15.55 -16.34
N ARG A 246 -8.79 15.24 -17.54
CA ARG A 246 -10.24 15.23 -17.86
C ARG A 246 -11.11 14.34 -17.00
N HIS A 247 -10.56 13.26 -16.45
CA HIS A 247 -11.27 12.31 -15.61
C HIS A 247 -11.06 12.54 -14.11
N LEU A 248 -10.12 13.41 -13.74
CA LEU A 248 -9.84 13.74 -12.35
C LEU A 248 -11.03 14.52 -11.78
N ARG A 249 -11.58 14.05 -10.68
CA ARG A 249 -12.76 14.62 -10.00
C ARG A 249 -12.47 15.12 -8.61
N LEU A 250 -11.45 14.54 -7.98
CA LEU A 250 -11.10 14.84 -6.60
C LEU A 250 -9.58 14.89 -6.43
N LEU A 251 -9.12 16.02 -5.95
CA LEU A 251 -7.74 16.27 -5.55
C LEU A 251 -7.69 16.43 -4.03
N CYS A 252 -6.80 15.70 -3.40
CA CYS A 252 -6.50 15.84 -1.99
C CYS A 252 -5.05 16.31 -1.81
N PHE A 253 -4.86 17.42 -1.11
CA PHE A 253 -3.54 17.82 -0.63
C PHE A 253 -3.36 17.35 0.80
N SER A 254 -2.32 16.57 1.05
CA SER A 254 -1.80 16.34 2.39
C SER A 254 -0.90 17.54 2.73
N CYS A 255 -1.31 18.35 3.70
CA CYS A 255 -0.70 19.62 4.03
C CYS A 255 -0.15 19.63 5.45
N ASP A 256 0.93 20.35 5.70
CA ASP A 256 1.23 20.79 7.07
C ASP A 256 0.46 22.08 7.40
N GLY A 257 0.54 22.55 8.66
CA GLY A 257 -0.21 23.73 9.10
C GLY A 257 0.13 25.03 8.37
N LYS A 258 1.34 25.16 7.81
CA LYS A 258 1.75 26.34 7.02
C LYS A 258 1.18 26.27 5.61
N GLU A 259 1.22 25.09 5.02
CA GLU A 259 0.67 24.81 3.70
C GLU A 259 -0.85 25.04 3.69
N SER A 260 -1.57 24.60 4.73
CA SER A 260 -3.02 24.78 4.84
C SER A 260 -3.43 26.26 4.86
N HIS A 261 -2.71 27.11 5.60
CA HIS A 261 -2.96 28.54 5.62
C HIS A 261 -2.75 29.19 4.26
N TYR A 262 -1.67 28.83 3.56
CA TYR A 262 -1.37 29.34 2.22
C TYR A 262 -2.43 28.92 1.20
N ILE A 263 -2.84 27.67 1.20
CA ILE A 263 -3.88 27.14 0.31
C ILE A 263 -5.21 27.84 0.57
N SER A 264 -5.58 28.04 1.84
CA SER A 264 -6.80 28.77 2.21
C SER A 264 -6.79 30.21 1.66
N LYS A 265 -5.62 30.85 1.63
CA LYS A 265 -5.43 32.19 1.03
C LYS A 265 -5.56 32.14 -0.50
N LEU A 266 -4.98 31.15 -1.16
CA LEU A 266 -5.12 30.92 -2.61
C LEU A 266 -6.57 30.70 -3.02
N ILE A 267 -7.32 29.91 -2.26
CA ILE A 267 -8.73 29.62 -2.50
C ILE A 267 -9.54 30.96 -2.42
N LYS A 268 -9.31 31.77 -1.38
CA LYS A 268 -9.97 33.04 -1.19
C LYS A 268 -9.62 34.10 -2.25
N SER A 269 -8.44 33.98 -2.88
CA SER A 269 -7.98 34.91 -3.91
C SER A 269 -8.66 34.75 -5.28
N ARG A 270 -9.63 33.85 -5.43
CA ARG A 270 -10.31 33.51 -6.69
C ARG A 270 -9.38 33.00 -7.81
N LEU A 271 -8.21 32.53 -7.47
CA LEU A 271 -7.30 31.87 -8.43
C LEU A 271 -7.80 30.51 -8.88
N LEU A 272 -8.77 29.93 -8.17
CA LEU A 272 -9.45 28.71 -8.55
C LEU A 272 -10.68 29.02 -9.43
N PRO A 273 -10.99 28.15 -10.41
CA PRO A 273 -12.21 28.25 -11.19
C PRO A 273 -13.44 28.28 -10.27
N CYS A 274 -14.45 29.08 -10.64
CA CYS A 274 -15.65 29.27 -9.81
C CYS A 274 -16.45 27.98 -9.54
N ASP A 275 -16.21 26.92 -10.30
CA ASP A 275 -16.95 25.66 -10.21
C ASP A 275 -16.35 24.68 -9.19
N CYS A 276 -15.20 25.01 -8.55
CA CYS A 276 -14.56 24.15 -7.60
C CYS A 276 -15.18 24.29 -6.20
N LYS A 277 -15.42 23.14 -5.55
CA LYS A 277 -15.75 23.07 -4.13
C LYS A 277 -14.54 22.62 -3.34
N THR A 278 -14.43 23.10 -2.09
CA THR A 278 -13.30 22.76 -1.23
C THR A 278 -13.77 22.44 0.18
N ILE A 279 -13.18 21.43 0.78
CA ILE A 279 -13.32 21.09 2.20
C ILE A 279 -11.93 20.90 2.78
N PHE A 280 -11.69 21.51 3.94
CA PHE A 280 -10.49 21.29 4.73
C PHE A 280 -10.82 20.41 5.93
N ASP A 281 -10.06 19.34 6.10
CA ASP A 281 -10.12 18.43 7.23
C ASP A 281 -8.97 18.75 8.18
N ASP A 282 -9.28 19.48 9.26
CA ASP A 282 -8.30 19.90 10.27
C ASP A 282 -7.68 18.74 11.04
N GLN A 283 -8.41 17.63 11.21
CA GLN A 283 -7.93 16.47 11.99
C GLN A 283 -6.80 15.72 11.26
N HIS A 284 -6.92 15.64 9.93
CA HIS A 284 -5.96 14.91 9.10
C HIS A 284 -5.06 15.83 8.27
N LEU A 285 -5.19 17.15 8.44
CA LEU A 285 -4.47 18.17 7.67
C LEU A 285 -4.59 17.92 6.16
N ARG A 286 -5.81 17.73 5.67
CA ARG A 286 -6.11 17.45 4.28
C ARG A 286 -7.05 18.49 3.69
N LEU A 287 -6.68 18.97 2.51
CA LEU A 287 -7.54 19.82 1.69
C LEU A 287 -8.08 19.03 0.51
N TYR A 288 -9.38 18.92 0.42
CA TYR A 288 -10.09 18.29 -0.70
C TYR A 288 -10.60 19.34 -1.65
N ILE A 289 -10.35 19.17 -2.95
CA ILE A 289 -10.85 20.02 -4.03
C ILE A 289 -11.53 19.13 -5.06
N TRP A 290 -12.77 19.44 -5.41
CA TRP A 290 -13.50 18.74 -6.47
C TRP A 290 -14.22 19.72 -7.41
N TRP A 291 -14.40 19.31 -8.66
CA TRP A 291 -15.00 20.08 -9.74
C TRP A 291 -15.82 19.23 -10.71
#